data_02629b4426e3f2c06bd2d0803f348ae1
#
_entry.id   02629b4426e3f2c06bd2d0803f348ae1
#
_cell.length_a   1.000
_cell.length_b   1.000
_cell.length_c   1.000
_cell.angle_alpha   90.00
_cell.angle_beta   90.00
_cell.angle_gamma   90.00
#
_symmetry.space_group_name_H-M   'P 1'
#
loop_
_entity.id
_entity.type
_entity.pdbx_description
1 polymer ?
#
loop_
_entity_poly.entity_id
_entity_poly.type
_entity_poly.pdbx_seq_one_letter_code
_entity_poly.pdbx_strand_id
1 'polypeptide(L)'
;MQQMGLAEAGKKLVGRYSLGMKQRLGIAVAMLGDPRLLILDEPLNGLDVQGMQDLEEGLLAMHEDRSIGILISSHVIGELVKLCNRYLVMDHGRICMEYTREELLQQAGSEEAVENYIITRFQKSM
;
A
#
# COMPACT_ATOMS: atom_id res chain seq x y z
N MET A 1 -5.16 -8.34 -16.28
CA MET A 1 -4.46 -9.43 -15.57
C MET A 1 -2.96 -9.44 -15.80
N GLN A 2 -2.50 -9.16 -17.01
CA GLN A 2 -1.07 -9.12 -17.29
C GLN A 2 -0.34 -8.05 -16.47
N GLN A 3 -0.99 -6.93 -16.19
CA GLN A 3 -0.41 -5.86 -15.37
C GLN A 3 -0.04 -6.33 -13.96
N MET A 4 -0.75 -7.32 -13.45
CA MET A 4 -0.49 -7.86 -12.12
C MET A 4 0.37 -9.14 -12.14
N GLY A 5 0.90 -9.51 -13.29
CA GLY A 5 1.78 -10.68 -13.41
C GLY A 5 1.05 -12.02 -13.31
N LEU A 6 -0.26 -12.04 -13.51
CA LEU A 6 -1.05 -13.26 -13.35
C LEU A 6 -1.09 -14.14 -14.60
N ALA A 7 -0.67 -13.62 -15.76
CA ALA A 7 -0.70 -14.40 -17.00
C ALA A 7 0.13 -15.68 -16.91
N GLU A 8 1.28 -15.61 -16.27
CA GLU A 8 2.17 -16.76 -16.08
C GLU A 8 1.63 -17.76 -15.06
N ALA A 9 0.83 -17.29 -14.12
CA ALA A 9 0.28 -18.09 -13.04
C ALA A 9 -1.04 -18.77 -13.40
N GLY A 10 -1.62 -18.47 -14.57
CA GLY A 10 -2.95 -18.95 -14.96
C GLY A 10 -3.10 -20.45 -15.03
N LYS A 11 -2.01 -21.19 -15.16
CA LYS A 11 -2.02 -22.65 -15.21
C LYS A 11 -1.89 -23.33 -13.85
N LYS A 12 -1.63 -22.57 -12.79
CA LYS A 12 -1.48 -23.09 -11.44
C LYS A 12 -2.80 -23.10 -10.71
N LEU A 13 -2.98 -24.10 -9.84
CA LEU A 13 -4.11 -24.10 -8.91
C LEU A 13 -3.91 -22.97 -7.89
N VAL A 14 -5.00 -22.30 -7.50
CA VAL A 14 -4.96 -21.19 -6.55
C VAL A 14 -4.24 -21.57 -5.25
N GLY A 15 -4.43 -22.80 -4.77
CA GLY A 15 -3.78 -23.28 -3.55
C GLY A 15 -2.26 -23.38 -3.62
N ARG A 16 -1.68 -23.34 -4.83
CA ARG A 16 -0.23 -23.38 -5.05
C ARG A 16 0.36 -22.01 -5.29
N TYR A 17 -0.46 -20.98 -5.33
CA TYR A 17 0.03 -19.62 -5.56
C TYR A 17 0.81 -19.14 -4.33
N SER A 18 1.89 -18.39 -4.57
CA SER A 18 2.58 -17.68 -3.51
C SER A 18 1.68 -16.62 -2.90
N LEU A 19 2.06 -16.11 -1.72
CA LEU A 19 1.29 -15.03 -1.09
C LEU A 19 1.20 -13.81 -2.02
N GLY A 20 2.29 -13.44 -2.69
CA GLY A 20 2.27 -12.33 -3.64
C GLY A 20 1.30 -12.54 -4.79
N MET A 21 1.23 -13.77 -5.31
CA MET A 21 0.27 -14.13 -6.36
C MET A 21 -1.17 -14.03 -5.88
N LYS A 22 -1.44 -14.47 -4.65
CA LYS A 22 -2.77 -14.36 -4.03
C LYS A 22 -3.17 -12.90 -3.84
N GLN A 23 -2.24 -12.05 -3.43
CA GLN A 23 -2.47 -10.62 -3.28
C GLN A 23 -2.82 -9.98 -4.63
N ARG A 24 -2.05 -10.30 -5.67
CA ARG A 24 -2.30 -9.79 -7.02
C ARG A 24 -3.65 -10.27 -7.57
N LEU A 25 -3.98 -11.53 -7.32
CA LEU A 25 -5.27 -12.08 -7.74
C LEU A 25 -6.42 -11.35 -7.06
N GLY A 26 -6.32 -11.10 -5.75
CA GLY A 26 -7.32 -10.35 -5.00
C GLY A 26 -7.53 -8.95 -5.56
N ILE A 27 -6.45 -8.26 -5.91
CA ILE A 27 -6.52 -6.93 -6.51
C ILE A 27 -7.16 -6.99 -7.91
N ALA A 28 -6.78 -7.98 -8.72
CA ALA A 28 -7.36 -8.16 -10.04
C ALA A 28 -8.87 -8.42 -9.98
N VAL A 29 -9.31 -9.22 -9.01
CA VAL A 29 -10.74 -9.47 -8.78
C VAL A 29 -11.45 -8.16 -8.38
N ALA A 30 -10.86 -7.37 -7.49
CA ALA A 30 -11.42 -6.09 -7.08
C ALA A 30 -11.55 -5.11 -8.26
N MET A 31 -10.70 -5.24 -9.26
CA MET A 31 -10.72 -4.38 -10.45
C MET A 31 -11.79 -4.75 -11.48
N LEU A 32 -12.41 -5.93 -11.37
CA LEU A 32 -13.38 -6.39 -12.36
C LEU A 32 -14.62 -5.50 -12.50
N GLY A 33 -14.98 -4.79 -11.43
CA GLY A 33 -16.11 -3.85 -11.46
C GLY A 33 -15.75 -2.44 -11.95
N ASP A 34 -14.56 -2.24 -12.47
CA ASP A 34 -14.05 -0.92 -12.91
C ASP A 34 -14.24 0.15 -11.82
N PRO A 35 -13.66 -0.04 -10.64
CA PRO A 35 -13.89 0.82 -9.49
C PRO A 35 -13.22 2.19 -9.65
N ARG A 36 -13.74 3.19 -8.95
CA ARG A 36 -13.09 4.50 -8.82
C ARG A 36 -12.22 4.58 -7.57
N LEU A 37 -12.47 3.71 -6.61
CA LEU A 37 -11.73 3.62 -5.36
C LEU A 37 -11.41 2.16 -5.07
N LEU A 38 -10.15 1.89 -4.80
CA LEU A 38 -9.67 0.58 -4.39
C LEU A 38 -9.22 0.67 -2.93
N ILE A 39 -9.76 -0.21 -2.10
CA ILE A 39 -9.42 -0.26 -0.67
C ILE A 39 -8.66 -1.55 -0.41
N LEU A 40 -7.43 -1.42 0.10
CA LEU A 40 -6.54 -2.54 0.35
C LEU A 40 -6.15 -2.58 1.82
N ASP A 41 -6.44 -3.70 2.48
CA ASP A 41 -6.11 -3.89 3.88
C ASP A 41 -4.84 -4.74 3.98
N GLU A 42 -3.76 -4.13 4.48
CA GLU A 42 -2.46 -4.78 4.66
C GLU A 42 -1.95 -5.53 3.42
N PRO A 43 -1.95 -4.89 2.22
CA PRO A 43 -1.58 -5.60 1.00
C PRO A 43 -0.11 -5.99 0.93
N LEU A 44 0.75 -5.34 1.71
CA LEU A 44 2.19 -5.63 1.74
C LEU A 44 2.57 -6.72 2.73
N ASN A 45 1.63 -7.12 3.59
CA ASN A 45 1.91 -8.06 4.68
C ASN A 45 2.35 -9.42 4.13
N GLY A 46 3.50 -9.88 4.63
CA GLY A 46 4.04 -11.19 4.26
C GLY A 46 4.73 -11.28 2.91
N LEU A 47 4.81 -10.18 2.16
CA LEU A 47 5.53 -10.15 0.90
C LEU A 47 7.04 -9.98 1.14
N ASP A 48 7.86 -10.59 0.28
CA ASP A 48 9.29 -10.31 0.25
C ASP A 48 9.55 -8.96 -0.44
N VAL A 49 10.81 -8.54 -0.48
CA VAL A 49 11.18 -7.24 -1.06
C VAL A 49 10.74 -7.12 -2.51
N GLN A 50 10.95 -8.17 -3.30
CA GLN A 50 10.56 -8.15 -4.71
C GLN A 50 9.04 -8.08 -4.87
N GLY A 51 8.30 -8.84 -4.04
CA GLY A 51 6.84 -8.81 -4.05
C GLY A 51 6.29 -7.44 -3.68
N MET A 52 6.90 -6.77 -2.71
CA MET A 52 6.52 -5.41 -2.34
C MET A 52 6.73 -4.43 -3.49
N GLN A 53 7.90 -4.50 -4.15
CA GLN A 53 8.18 -3.62 -5.29
C GLN A 53 7.21 -3.84 -6.43
N ASP A 54 6.93 -5.09 -6.77
CA ASP A 54 6.00 -5.42 -7.85
C ASP A 54 4.60 -4.89 -7.56
N LEU A 55 4.15 -5.02 -6.31
CA LEU A 55 2.83 -4.52 -5.92
C LEU A 55 2.79 -2.99 -5.96
N GLU A 56 3.80 -2.33 -5.45
CA GLU A 56 3.90 -0.87 -5.46
C GLU A 56 3.85 -0.32 -6.89
N GLU A 57 4.63 -0.90 -7.79
CA GLU A 57 4.66 -0.49 -9.19
C GLU A 57 3.31 -0.69 -9.85
N GLY A 58 2.65 -1.83 -9.56
CA GLY A 58 1.32 -2.10 -10.09
C GLY A 58 0.27 -1.10 -9.61
N LEU A 59 0.31 -0.76 -8.32
CA LEU A 59 -0.63 0.21 -7.74
C LEU A 59 -0.42 1.62 -8.30
N LEU A 60 0.82 2.04 -8.44
CA LEU A 60 1.13 3.35 -9.04
C LEU A 60 0.66 3.43 -10.49
N ALA A 61 0.88 2.36 -11.26
CA ALA A 61 0.41 2.30 -12.65
C ALA A 61 -1.11 2.41 -12.74
N MET A 62 -1.84 1.70 -11.87
CA MET A 62 -3.30 1.78 -11.83
C MET A 62 -3.80 3.18 -11.50
N HIS A 63 -3.16 3.84 -10.54
CA HIS A 63 -3.52 5.20 -10.18
C HIS A 63 -3.27 6.19 -11.33
N GLU A 64 -2.12 6.10 -11.96
CA GLU A 64 -1.73 6.99 -13.05
C GLU A 64 -2.54 6.74 -14.33
N ASP A 65 -2.69 5.47 -14.72
CA ASP A 65 -3.31 5.13 -16.00
C ASP A 65 -4.84 5.18 -15.97
N ARG A 66 -5.46 4.88 -14.83
CA ARG A 66 -6.91 4.76 -14.70
C ARG A 66 -7.53 5.77 -13.75
N SER A 67 -6.74 6.60 -13.13
CA SER A 67 -7.18 7.61 -12.16
C SER A 67 -7.99 7.00 -11.00
N ILE A 68 -7.61 5.79 -10.57
CA ILE A 68 -8.25 5.11 -9.46
C ILE A 68 -7.68 5.66 -8.16
N GLY A 69 -8.55 6.06 -7.22
CA GLY A 69 -8.13 6.39 -5.87
C GLY A 69 -7.79 5.10 -5.12
N ILE A 70 -6.71 5.11 -4.35
CA ILE A 70 -6.27 3.93 -3.61
C ILE A 70 -6.09 4.27 -2.14
N LEU A 71 -6.80 3.53 -1.28
CA LEU A 71 -6.67 3.64 0.17
C LEU A 71 -6.02 2.36 0.68
N ILE A 72 -4.89 2.50 1.35
CA ILE A 72 -4.09 1.37 1.81
C ILE A 72 -3.93 1.45 3.33
N SER A 73 -4.22 0.36 4.04
CA SER A 73 -3.81 0.22 5.43
C SER A 73 -2.52 -0.60 5.49
N SER A 74 -1.58 -0.19 6.34
CA SER A 74 -0.35 -0.93 6.57
C SER A 74 0.34 -0.46 7.85
N HIS A 75 1.11 -1.37 8.45
CA HIS A 75 2.02 -1.03 9.55
C HIS A 75 3.47 -0.91 9.06
N VAL A 76 3.73 -1.09 7.76
CA VAL A 76 5.05 -0.96 7.16
C VAL A 76 5.24 0.48 6.69
N ILE A 77 5.54 1.36 7.64
CA ILE A 77 5.55 2.81 7.42
C ILE A 77 6.54 3.21 6.31
N GLY A 78 7.73 2.63 6.31
CA GLY A 78 8.75 2.95 5.31
C GLY A 78 8.31 2.72 3.87
N GLU A 79 7.49 1.69 3.64
CA GLU A 79 6.98 1.40 2.30
C GLU A 79 5.85 2.37 1.92
N LEU A 80 5.01 2.75 2.88
CA LEU A 80 3.94 3.72 2.63
C LEU A 80 4.49 5.09 2.24
N VAL A 81 5.63 5.49 2.79
CA VAL A 81 6.26 6.78 2.47
C VAL A 81 6.61 6.85 0.98
N LYS A 82 7.04 5.75 0.39
CA LYS A 82 7.39 5.69 -1.02
C LYS A 82 6.18 5.70 -1.94
N LEU A 83 5.07 5.13 -1.47
CA LEU A 83 3.91 4.83 -2.31
C LEU A 83 2.82 5.89 -2.24
N CYS A 84 2.54 6.42 -1.06
CA CYS A 84 1.37 7.24 -0.81
C CYS A 84 1.68 8.73 -0.83
N ASN A 85 0.65 9.54 -1.10
CA ASN A 85 0.76 11.00 -1.09
C ASN A 85 0.03 11.65 0.10
N ARG A 86 -0.71 10.86 0.86
CA ARG A 86 -1.43 11.33 2.04
C ARG A 86 -1.45 10.22 3.09
N TYR A 87 -1.32 10.60 4.34
CA TYR A 87 -1.14 9.65 5.45
C TYR A 87 -2.08 9.97 6.59
N LEU A 88 -2.75 8.93 7.08
CA LEU A 88 -3.63 9.02 8.24
C LEU A 88 -3.10 8.03 9.28
N VAL A 89 -2.91 8.50 10.50
CA VAL A 89 -2.53 7.62 11.61
C VAL A 89 -3.77 7.38 12.46
N MET A 90 -4.12 6.11 12.64
CA MET A 90 -5.31 5.71 13.38
C MET A 90 -4.94 5.04 14.69
N ASP A 91 -5.75 5.28 15.71
CA ASP A 91 -5.64 4.63 17.01
C ASP A 91 -7.02 4.50 17.62
N HIS A 92 -7.37 3.30 18.07
CA HIS A 92 -8.66 3.01 18.69
C HIS A 92 -9.87 3.53 17.89
N GLY A 93 -9.82 3.33 16.57
CA GLY A 93 -10.92 3.72 15.68
C GLY A 93 -10.98 5.20 15.36
N ARG A 94 -9.98 5.98 15.75
CA ARG A 94 -9.93 7.42 15.49
C ARG A 94 -8.69 7.78 14.68
N ILE A 95 -8.83 8.80 13.84
CA ILE A 95 -7.70 9.40 13.14
C ILE A 95 -7.07 10.41 14.09
N CYS A 96 -5.85 10.14 14.53
CA CYS A 96 -5.14 11.00 15.48
C CYS A 96 -4.13 11.93 14.83
N MET A 97 -3.66 11.62 13.62
CA MET A 97 -2.74 12.47 12.86
C MET A 97 -3.04 12.36 11.37
N GLU A 98 -2.81 13.44 10.65
CA GLU A 98 -3.00 13.49 9.21
C GLU A 98 -1.90 14.35 8.58
N TYR A 99 -1.29 13.85 7.50
CA TYR A 99 -0.22 14.53 6.79
C TYR A 99 -0.35 14.35 5.29
N THR A 100 0.00 15.41 4.53
CA THR A 100 0.40 15.22 3.14
C THR A 100 1.83 14.69 3.12
N ARG A 101 2.26 14.12 1.99
CA ARG A 101 3.64 13.66 1.85
C ARG A 101 4.64 14.79 2.11
N GLU A 102 4.37 15.97 1.57
CA GLU A 102 5.24 17.14 1.70
C GLU A 102 5.36 17.58 3.17
N GLU A 103 4.24 17.67 3.89
CA GLU A 103 4.25 18.00 5.30
C GLU A 103 5.05 16.99 6.11
N LEU A 104 4.84 15.70 5.84
CA LEU A 104 5.48 14.63 6.58
C LEU A 104 6.99 14.63 6.37
N LEU A 105 7.43 14.75 5.12
CA LEU A 105 8.85 14.81 4.80
C LEU A 105 9.52 16.05 5.38
N GLN A 106 8.84 17.18 5.35
CA GLN A 106 9.37 18.42 5.92
C GLN A 106 9.55 18.30 7.42
N GLN A 107 8.59 17.74 8.13
CA GLN A 107 8.65 17.61 9.58
C GLN A 107 9.63 16.52 10.04
N ALA A 108 9.69 15.42 9.30
CA ALA A 108 10.60 14.32 9.62
C ALA A 108 12.04 14.59 9.19
N GLY A 109 12.23 15.38 8.14
CA GLY A 109 13.54 15.73 7.60
C GLY A 109 13.99 14.87 6.42
N SER A 110 13.58 13.61 6.37
CA SER A 110 13.92 12.69 5.28
C SER A 110 12.95 11.52 5.26
N GLU A 111 12.94 10.74 4.18
CA GLU A 111 12.12 9.52 4.10
C GLU A 111 12.51 8.51 5.19
N GLU A 112 13.81 8.34 5.42
CA GLU A 112 14.33 7.40 6.41
C GLU A 112 13.91 7.76 7.84
N ALA A 113 13.67 9.04 8.11
CA ALA A 113 13.31 9.52 9.44
C ALA A 113 11.80 9.47 9.71
N VAL A 114 10.96 9.20 8.71
CA VAL A 114 9.50 9.28 8.83
C VAL A 114 8.96 8.30 9.86
N GLU A 115 9.39 7.05 9.82
CA GLU A 115 8.90 6.04 10.76
C GLU A 115 9.16 6.45 12.20
N ASN A 116 10.39 6.84 12.49
CA ASN A 116 10.76 7.26 13.84
C ASN A 116 10.02 8.55 14.26
N TYR A 117 9.83 9.47 13.34
CA TYR A 117 9.07 10.69 13.57
C TYR A 117 7.62 10.37 13.98
N ILE A 118 6.95 9.50 13.22
CA ILE A 118 5.55 9.13 13.50
C ILE A 118 5.45 8.42 14.85
N ILE A 119 6.33 7.45 15.12
CA ILE A 119 6.33 6.71 16.37
C ILE A 119 6.52 7.65 17.55
N THR A 120 7.47 8.56 17.46
CA THR A 120 7.75 9.53 18.53
C THR A 120 6.55 10.44 18.79
N ARG A 121 5.94 10.96 17.74
CA ARG A 121 4.76 11.83 17.86
C ARG A 121 3.57 11.06 18.44
N PHE A 122 3.37 9.83 17.99
CA PHE A 122 2.29 8.98 18.51
C PHE A 122 2.45 8.70 19.99
N GLN A 123 3.66 8.38 20.44
CA GLN A 123 3.94 8.14 21.85
C GLN A 123 3.68 9.39 22.70
N LYS A 124 4.00 10.57 22.18
CA LYS A 124 3.78 11.84 22.90
C LYS A 124 2.30 12.19 23.01
N SER A 125 1.47 11.75 22.06
CA SER A 125 0.04 12.06 22.08
C SER A 125 -0.76 11.09 22.96
N MET A 126 -0.13 10.03 23.43
CA MET A 126 -0.74 9.13 24.42
C MET A 126 -0.46 9.64 25.82
#